data_7027c741faa2044908113d8a9fbc5b53
#
_entry.id   7027c741faa2044908113d8a9fbc5b53
#
_cell.length_a   1.000
_cell.length_b   1.000
_cell.length_c   1.000
_cell.angle_alpha   90.00
_cell.angle_beta   90.00
_cell.angle_gamma   90.00
#
_symmetry.space_group_name_H-M   'P 1'
#
loop_
_entity.id
_entity.type
_entity.pdbx_description
1 polymer ?
#
loop_
_entity_poly.entity_id
_entity_poly.type
_entity_poly.pdbx_seq_one_letter_code
_entity_poly.pdbx_strand_id
1 'polypeptide(L)'
;MEATAGWLVPLLSEISRDRTRVVLPVIDEINSKTFEYSRAENDRMRGGLNWKLRHIWLEPDKRGGVLSGNDNDGIDPFPSPTMIGCAFAIDREFFFLSGTYDDKMLIWGGENVEMSLRIWRCGGSLMVLPCSHVGHVYRNVTPHSIPGSVQEKLNRVTINTARFAEVWLDRYKEFYYNVNPGKKYSLIA
;
A
#
# COMPACT_ATOMS: atom_id res chain seq x y z
N MET A 1 10.64 -11.65 5.61
CA MET A 1 9.38 -12.03 4.95
C MET A 1 9.42 -13.49 4.60
N GLU A 2 8.31 -14.17 4.67
CA GLU A 2 8.17 -15.60 4.35
C GLU A 2 6.94 -15.80 3.46
N ALA A 3 7.12 -16.46 2.31
CA ALA A 3 6.04 -16.76 1.40
C ALA A 3 5.54 -18.19 1.66
N THR A 4 4.23 -18.36 1.75
CA THR A 4 3.62 -19.70 1.96
C THR A 4 3.70 -20.53 0.67
N ALA A 5 3.56 -21.84 0.81
CA ALA A 5 3.49 -22.72 -0.36
C ALA A 5 2.34 -22.29 -1.29
N GLY A 6 2.62 -22.17 -2.59
CA GLY A 6 1.60 -21.83 -3.59
C GLY A 6 1.21 -20.35 -3.68
N TRP A 7 1.79 -19.47 -2.90
CA TRP A 7 1.44 -18.01 -2.85
C TRP A 7 1.48 -17.30 -4.20
N LEU A 8 2.40 -17.67 -5.07
CA LEU A 8 2.68 -16.93 -6.31
C LEU A 8 1.68 -17.22 -7.44
N VAL A 9 1.22 -18.48 -7.55
CA VAL A 9 0.37 -18.91 -8.68
C VAL A 9 -0.93 -18.12 -8.76
N PRO A 10 -1.69 -17.89 -7.67
CA PRO A 10 -2.90 -17.06 -7.72
C PRO A 10 -2.63 -15.63 -8.18
N LEU A 11 -1.52 -15.02 -7.74
CA LEU A 11 -1.14 -13.65 -8.13
C LEU A 11 -0.89 -13.58 -9.64
N LEU A 12 -0.11 -14.50 -10.20
CA LEU A 12 0.18 -14.55 -11.63
C LEU A 12 -1.08 -14.84 -12.46
N SER A 13 -1.95 -15.73 -11.99
CA SER A 13 -3.22 -16.03 -12.63
C SER A 13 -4.09 -14.78 -12.75
N GLU A 14 -4.17 -13.98 -11.70
CA GLU A 14 -4.98 -12.76 -11.70
C GLU A 14 -4.41 -11.68 -12.61
N ILE A 15 -3.09 -11.50 -12.65
CA ILE A 15 -2.42 -10.59 -13.60
C ILE A 15 -2.63 -11.06 -15.04
N SER A 16 -2.65 -12.37 -15.30
CA SER A 16 -2.88 -12.89 -16.66
C SER A 16 -4.28 -12.59 -17.20
N ARG A 17 -5.27 -12.41 -16.34
CA ARG A 17 -6.65 -12.01 -16.70
C ARG A 17 -6.75 -10.53 -17.05
N ASP A 18 -5.97 -9.71 -16.33
CA ASP A 18 -5.94 -8.27 -16.53
C ASP A 18 -4.57 -7.72 -16.12
N ARG A 19 -3.76 -7.37 -17.11
CA ARG A 19 -2.37 -6.91 -16.90
C ARG A 19 -2.28 -5.52 -16.25
N THR A 20 -3.39 -4.81 -16.10
CA THR A 20 -3.44 -3.53 -15.38
C THR A 20 -3.72 -3.70 -13.87
N ARG A 21 -3.90 -4.93 -13.41
CA ARG A 21 -4.05 -5.24 -11.99
C ARG A 21 -2.72 -5.31 -11.28
N VAL A 22 -2.68 -4.70 -10.12
CA VAL A 22 -1.66 -4.93 -9.10
C VAL A 22 -2.28 -5.82 -8.03
N VAL A 23 -1.66 -6.93 -7.75
CA VAL A 23 -2.26 -8.00 -6.95
C VAL A 23 -1.50 -8.17 -5.65
N LEU A 24 -2.25 -8.23 -4.56
CA LEU A 24 -1.74 -8.22 -3.20
C LEU A 24 -2.05 -9.56 -2.52
N PRO A 25 -1.07 -10.23 -1.91
CA PRO A 25 -1.36 -11.31 -0.98
C PRO A 25 -1.93 -10.74 0.32
N VAL A 26 -2.59 -11.59 1.10
CA VAL A 26 -2.85 -11.31 2.52
C VAL A 26 -1.52 -11.28 3.26
N ILE A 27 -1.36 -10.28 4.13
CA ILE A 27 -0.14 -10.14 4.92
C ILE A 27 -0.38 -10.75 6.30
N ASP A 28 0.29 -11.85 6.54
CA ASP A 28 0.31 -12.55 7.82
C ASP A 28 1.39 -11.99 8.75
N GLU A 29 1.33 -12.31 10.02
CA GLU A 29 2.29 -11.86 11.01
C GLU A 29 3.39 -12.90 11.26
N ILE A 30 4.64 -12.44 11.34
CA ILE A 30 5.76 -13.20 11.87
C ILE A 30 6.24 -12.49 13.14
N ASN A 31 6.20 -13.17 14.26
CA ASN A 31 6.66 -12.64 15.53
C ASN A 31 8.15 -12.27 15.44
N SER A 32 8.51 -11.04 15.77
CA SER A 32 9.89 -10.55 15.62
C SER A 32 10.90 -11.17 16.59
N LYS A 33 10.46 -11.87 17.65
CA LYS A 33 11.33 -12.50 18.67
C LYS A 33 11.42 -14.00 18.48
N THR A 34 10.27 -14.67 18.24
CA THR A 34 10.21 -16.14 18.15
C THR A 34 10.27 -16.63 16.69
N PHE A 35 10.04 -15.75 15.72
CA PHE A 35 9.84 -16.06 14.30
C PHE A 35 8.66 -17.00 14.05
N GLU A 36 7.75 -17.13 15.00
CA GLU A 36 6.51 -17.87 14.84
C GLU A 36 5.62 -17.18 13.81
N TYR A 37 5.11 -17.97 12.87
CA TYR A 37 4.22 -17.51 11.82
C TYR A 37 2.78 -17.63 12.29
N SER A 38 2.02 -16.55 12.22
CA SER A 38 0.59 -16.51 12.55
C SER A 38 -0.21 -15.98 11.36
N ARG A 39 -1.22 -16.72 10.95
CA ARG A 39 -2.13 -16.23 9.89
C ARG A 39 -2.91 -15.03 10.39
N ALA A 40 -3.21 -14.12 9.48
CA ALA A 40 -4.09 -12.99 9.75
C ALA A 40 -5.46 -13.49 10.23
N GLU A 41 -5.98 -12.90 11.31
CA GLU A 41 -7.31 -13.24 11.83
C GLU A 41 -8.44 -12.88 10.85
N ASN A 42 -8.21 -11.87 10.02
CA ASN A 42 -9.14 -11.41 8.99
C ASN A 42 -8.38 -11.18 7.67
N ASP A 43 -8.52 -12.11 6.75
CA ASP A 43 -7.92 -12.08 5.42
C ASP A 43 -8.66 -11.15 4.43
N ARG A 44 -9.75 -10.51 4.87
CA ARG A 44 -10.54 -9.54 4.10
C ARG A 44 -10.21 -8.07 4.42
N MET A 45 -9.17 -7.81 5.19
CA MET A 45 -8.72 -6.44 5.47
C MET A 45 -8.22 -5.76 4.20
N ARG A 46 -8.53 -4.48 4.07
CA ARG A 46 -8.14 -3.63 2.92
C ARG A 46 -7.21 -2.54 3.36
N GLY A 47 -6.34 -2.13 2.46
CA GLY A 47 -5.61 -0.90 2.61
C GLY A 47 -6.51 0.31 2.39
N GLY A 48 -6.41 1.30 3.25
CA GLY A 48 -7.06 2.60 3.13
C GLY A 48 -6.07 3.74 3.27
N LEU A 49 -6.57 4.96 3.16
CA LEU A 49 -5.80 6.19 3.26
C LEU A 49 -6.50 7.16 4.21
N ASN A 50 -5.76 7.68 5.20
CA ASN A 50 -6.25 8.78 6.01
C ASN A 50 -5.79 10.13 5.47
N TRP A 51 -6.33 11.24 6.02
CA TRP A 51 -5.96 12.61 5.61
C TRP A 51 -4.55 13.06 6.00
N LYS A 52 -3.78 12.21 6.70
CA LYS A 52 -2.33 12.38 6.89
C LYS A 52 -1.52 11.70 5.78
N LEU A 53 -2.20 11.17 4.77
CA LEU A 53 -1.65 10.38 3.67
C LEU A 53 -0.85 9.16 4.15
N ARG A 54 -1.38 8.50 5.17
CA ARG A 54 -0.83 7.26 5.73
C ARG A 54 -1.76 6.12 5.42
N HIS A 55 -1.17 4.98 5.09
CA HIS A 55 -1.88 3.72 5.00
C HIS A 55 -2.57 3.39 6.34
N ILE A 56 -3.79 2.91 6.25
CA ILE A 56 -4.56 2.36 7.37
C ILE A 56 -5.22 1.06 6.91
N TRP A 57 -5.52 0.18 7.85
CA TRP A 57 -6.34 -0.98 7.59
C TRP A 57 -7.82 -0.64 7.73
N LEU A 58 -8.61 -1.13 6.80
CA LEU A 58 -10.07 -0.99 6.78
C LEU A 58 -10.71 -2.37 6.85
N GLU A 59 -11.72 -2.51 7.70
CA GLU A 59 -12.57 -3.70 7.71
C GLU A 59 -13.41 -3.80 6.42
N PRO A 60 -13.85 -5.02 6.06
CA PRO A 60 -14.79 -5.22 4.97
C PRO A 60 -16.04 -4.37 5.15
N ASP A 61 -16.50 -3.75 4.06
CA ASP A 61 -17.75 -3.00 4.09
C ASP A 61 -18.95 -3.97 4.15
N LYS A 62 -19.60 -4.04 5.30
CA LYS A 62 -20.79 -4.87 5.52
C LYS A 62 -22.02 -4.38 4.76
N ARG A 63 -21.98 -3.22 4.11
CA ARG A 63 -23.12 -2.57 3.43
C ARG A 63 -23.14 -2.76 1.91
N GLY A 64 -22.24 -3.56 1.35
CA GLY A 64 -22.24 -3.85 -0.09
C GLY A 64 -21.84 -2.66 -0.98
N GLY A 65 -20.96 -1.79 -0.50
CA GLY A 65 -20.43 -0.66 -1.30
C GLY A 65 -19.62 -1.11 -2.52
N VAL A 66 -19.24 -0.15 -3.37
CA VAL A 66 -18.46 -0.36 -4.61
C VAL A 66 -17.18 -1.18 -4.40
N LEU A 67 -16.73 -1.27 -3.17
CA LEU A 67 -15.55 -2.07 -2.76
C LEU A 67 -15.93 -3.46 -2.21
N SER A 68 -17.20 -3.86 -2.17
CA SER A 68 -17.57 -5.23 -1.83
C SER A 68 -17.35 -6.11 -3.07
N GLY A 69 -16.37 -7.02 -3.02
CA GLY A 69 -16.27 -8.09 -4.01
C GLY A 69 -17.50 -9.00 -3.93
N ASN A 70 -17.87 -9.67 -5.03
CA ASN A 70 -18.83 -10.75 -5.00
C ASN A 70 -18.26 -11.89 -4.16
N ASP A 71 -18.82 -12.12 -3.00
CA ASP A 71 -18.29 -13.03 -2.00
C ASP A 71 -19.09 -14.32 -1.97
N ASN A 72 -18.88 -15.16 -2.97
CA ASN A 72 -19.57 -16.46 -3.00
C ASN A 72 -18.92 -17.51 -2.08
N ASP A 73 -17.58 -17.48 -1.88
CA ASP A 73 -16.85 -18.48 -1.10
C ASP A 73 -15.71 -17.91 -0.24
N GLY A 74 -15.61 -16.59 -0.06
CA GLY A 74 -14.55 -15.94 0.72
C GLY A 74 -13.15 -15.94 0.07
N ILE A 75 -13.00 -16.51 -1.12
CA ILE A 75 -11.73 -16.64 -1.83
C ILE A 75 -11.57 -15.68 -3.03
N ASP A 76 -12.66 -15.03 -3.43
CA ASP A 76 -12.64 -14.14 -4.58
C ASP A 76 -11.76 -12.91 -4.34
N PRO A 77 -11.01 -12.46 -5.35
CA PRO A 77 -10.26 -11.21 -5.29
C PRO A 77 -11.17 -10.03 -4.99
N PHE A 78 -10.72 -9.12 -4.15
CA PHE A 78 -11.46 -7.91 -3.82
C PHE A 78 -10.60 -6.65 -3.91
N PRO A 79 -11.20 -5.49 -4.28
CA PRO A 79 -10.46 -4.26 -4.46
C PRO A 79 -9.96 -3.66 -3.15
N SER A 80 -8.76 -3.07 -3.18
CA SER A 80 -8.14 -2.34 -2.07
C SER A 80 -7.78 -0.93 -2.50
N PRO A 81 -8.20 0.12 -1.80
CA PRO A 81 -7.82 1.50 -2.11
C PRO A 81 -6.31 1.75 -2.13
N THR A 82 -5.58 1.12 -1.21
CA THR A 82 -4.11 1.25 -1.12
C THR A 82 -3.45 -0.10 -0.83
N MET A 83 -2.15 -0.17 -1.08
CA MET A 83 -1.31 -1.30 -0.70
C MET A 83 -0.27 -0.90 0.35
N ILE A 84 0.17 -1.85 1.16
CA ILE A 84 1.41 -1.75 1.89
C ILE A 84 2.55 -2.30 1.02
N GLY A 85 3.73 -1.72 1.09
CA GLY A 85 4.84 -2.05 0.19
C GLY A 85 5.63 -3.29 0.56
N CYS A 86 5.05 -4.25 1.31
CA CYS A 86 5.80 -5.43 1.71
C CYS A 86 5.78 -6.57 0.69
N ALA A 87 4.65 -6.76 -0.01
CA ALA A 87 4.51 -7.77 -1.06
C ALA A 87 3.38 -7.39 -2.02
N PHE A 88 3.66 -7.44 -3.30
CA PHE A 88 2.68 -7.32 -4.38
C PHE A 88 3.24 -7.90 -5.67
N ALA A 89 2.37 -8.22 -6.62
CA ALA A 89 2.75 -8.57 -7.98
C ALA A 89 2.12 -7.58 -8.96
N ILE A 90 2.88 -7.20 -9.98
CA ILE A 90 2.47 -6.26 -11.04
C ILE A 90 3.05 -6.73 -12.36
N ASP A 91 2.31 -6.53 -13.45
CA ASP A 91 2.86 -6.73 -14.78
C ASP A 91 4.02 -5.76 -15.04
N ARG A 92 5.11 -6.28 -15.59
CA ARG A 92 6.33 -5.49 -15.80
C ARG A 92 6.10 -4.30 -16.72
N GLU A 93 5.36 -4.49 -17.82
CA GLU A 93 5.06 -3.41 -18.77
C GLU A 93 4.16 -2.36 -18.12
N PHE A 94 3.12 -2.79 -17.40
CA PHE A 94 2.25 -1.87 -16.68
C PHE A 94 2.97 -1.09 -15.59
N PHE A 95 3.94 -1.69 -14.89
CA PHE A 95 4.79 -0.98 -13.93
C PHE A 95 5.54 0.19 -14.56
N PHE A 96 6.12 -0.03 -15.75
CA PHE A 96 6.82 1.04 -16.47
C PHE A 96 5.83 2.07 -17.07
N LEU A 97 4.73 1.63 -17.65
CA LEU A 97 3.71 2.52 -18.21
C LEU A 97 3.05 3.40 -17.15
N SER A 98 2.84 2.88 -15.96
CA SER A 98 2.28 3.63 -14.83
C SER A 98 3.30 4.57 -14.15
N GLY A 99 4.58 4.61 -14.59
CA GLY A 99 5.59 5.57 -14.17
C GLY A 99 6.53 5.09 -13.06
N THR A 100 6.61 3.78 -12.79
CA THR A 100 7.51 3.19 -11.78
C THR A 100 7.31 3.74 -10.36
N TYR A 101 8.33 3.83 -9.53
CA TYR A 101 8.33 4.63 -8.31
C TYR A 101 8.77 6.06 -8.61
N ASP A 102 8.25 7.04 -7.87
CA ASP A 102 8.71 8.44 -7.95
C ASP A 102 10.15 8.54 -7.42
N ASP A 103 11.10 8.74 -8.33
CA ASP A 103 12.55 8.82 -8.05
C ASP A 103 12.97 10.02 -7.20
N LYS A 104 12.06 10.99 -7.02
CA LYS A 104 12.28 12.16 -6.17
C LYS A 104 11.75 11.97 -4.74
N MET A 105 11.12 10.85 -4.44
CA MET A 105 10.79 10.51 -3.08
C MET A 105 12.03 10.10 -2.28
N LEU A 106 12.11 10.57 -1.04
CA LEU A 106 13.27 10.41 -0.18
C LEU A 106 13.17 9.09 0.62
N ILE A 107 14.12 8.22 0.45
CA ILE A 107 14.44 7.02 1.23
C ILE A 107 13.24 6.13 1.58
N TRP A 108 12.23 6.63 2.33
CA TRP A 108 11.11 5.83 2.81
C TRP A 108 9.92 6.70 3.24
N GLY A 109 8.71 6.19 3.00
CA GLY A 109 7.44 6.71 3.52
C GLY A 109 6.63 7.49 2.49
N GLY A 110 5.43 6.98 2.19
CA GLY A 110 4.48 7.56 1.25
C GLY A 110 4.51 6.96 -0.16
N GLU A 111 5.58 6.26 -0.55
CA GLU A 111 5.78 5.72 -1.89
C GLU A 111 4.69 4.71 -2.31
N ASN A 112 4.30 3.83 -1.40
CA ASN A 112 3.30 2.81 -1.71
C ASN A 112 1.89 3.39 -1.83
N VAL A 113 1.61 4.40 -1.02
CA VAL A 113 0.31 5.09 -1.05
C VAL A 113 0.21 5.96 -2.31
N GLU A 114 1.30 6.64 -2.70
CA GLU A 114 1.39 7.39 -3.96
C GLU A 114 1.16 6.44 -5.15
N MET A 115 1.91 5.35 -5.22
CA MET A 115 1.79 4.36 -6.28
C MET A 115 0.38 3.77 -6.33
N SER A 116 -0.25 3.52 -5.18
CA SER A 116 -1.63 3.04 -5.12
C SER A 116 -2.60 3.98 -5.80
N LEU A 117 -2.55 5.27 -5.45
CA LEU A 117 -3.44 6.27 -6.05
C LEU A 117 -3.16 6.46 -7.55
N ARG A 118 -1.90 6.46 -7.93
CA ARG A 118 -1.48 6.58 -9.33
C ARG A 118 -2.00 5.42 -10.17
N ILE A 119 -1.90 4.17 -9.69
CA ILE A 119 -2.44 2.99 -10.36
C ILE A 119 -3.93 3.17 -10.61
N TRP A 120 -4.72 3.53 -9.60
CA TRP A 120 -6.15 3.79 -9.76
C TRP A 120 -6.45 4.91 -10.76
N ARG A 121 -5.68 5.99 -10.74
CA ARG A 121 -5.87 7.13 -11.65
C ARG A 121 -5.42 6.83 -13.09
N CYS A 122 -4.49 5.90 -13.28
CA CYS A 122 -4.03 5.45 -14.60
C CYS A 122 -4.86 4.31 -15.19
N GLY A 123 -6.02 4.01 -14.61
CA GLY A 123 -6.95 3.00 -15.14
C GLY A 123 -6.61 1.57 -14.72
N GLY A 124 -5.70 1.37 -13.78
CA GLY A 124 -5.43 0.07 -13.16
C GLY A 124 -6.28 -0.19 -11.92
N SER A 125 -6.00 -1.27 -11.22
CA SER A 125 -6.67 -1.62 -9.97
C SER A 125 -5.73 -2.32 -8.99
N LEU A 126 -6.05 -2.24 -7.71
CA LEU A 126 -5.39 -2.99 -6.64
C LEU A 126 -6.35 -4.06 -6.13
N MET A 127 -5.93 -5.32 -6.17
CA MET A 127 -6.77 -6.46 -5.79
C MET A 127 -6.07 -7.31 -4.72
N VAL A 128 -6.74 -7.57 -3.61
CA VAL A 128 -6.27 -8.52 -2.59
C VAL A 128 -6.77 -9.91 -2.94
N LEU A 129 -5.89 -10.91 -2.84
CA LEU A 129 -6.21 -12.32 -3.06
C LEU A 129 -6.16 -13.09 -1.73
N PRO A 130 -7.33 -13.51 -1.18
CA PRO A 130 -7.38 -14.25 0.08
C PRO A 130 -6.68 -15.62 0.06
N CYS A 131 -6.51 -16.22 -1.13
CA CYS A 131 -5.83 -17.50 -1.28
C CYS A 131 -4.30 -17.40 -1.37
N SER A 132 -3.74 -16.19 -1.33
CA SER A 132 -2.30 -15.93 -1.35
C SER A 132 -1.86 -15.29 -0.05
N HIS A 133 -0.87 -15.89 0.64
CA HIS A 133 -0.40 -15.43 1.95
C HIS A 133 1.11 -15.22 1.99
N VAL A 134 1.53 -14.11 2.58
CA VAL A 134 2.95 -13.78 2.80
C VAL A 134 3.13 -13.23 4.21
N GLY A 135 3.99 -13.85 5.00
CA GLY A 135 4.30 -13.41 6.35
C GLY A 135 5.28 -12.22 6.36
N HIS A 136 4.98 -11.23 7.18
CA HIS A 136 5.82 -10.07 7.42
C HIS A 136 6.23 -9.96 8.89
N VAL A 137 7.51 -9.70 9.15
CA VAL A 137 8.01 -9.46 10.51
C VAL A 137 7.71 -8.03 10.91
N TYR A 138 6.67 -7.83 11.72
CA TYR A 138 6.37 -6.51 12.28
C TYR A 138 7.31 -6.21 13.46
N ARG A 139 7.92 -5.05 13.44
CA ARG A 139 8.94 -4.63 14.38
C ARG A 139 8.67 -3.23 14.91
N ASN A 140 8.91 -3.03 16.20
CA ASN A 140 8.82 -1.71 16.83
C ASN A 140 10.03 -0.82 16.49
N VAL A 141 11.12 -1.42 16.00
CA VAL A 141 12.37 -0.73 15.65
C VAL A 141 12.75 -1.12 14.23
N THR A 142 12.97 -0.13 13.37
CA THR A 142 13.49 -0.37 12.02
C THR A 142 14.95 -0.84 12.10
N PRO A 143 15.32 -2.00 11.49
CA PRO A 143 16.71 -2.49 11.53
C PRO A 143 17.64 -1.66 10.66
N HIS A 144 17.10 -0.81 9.80
CA HIS A 144 17.90 0.08 8.98
C HIS A 144 18.22 1.34 9.78
N SER A 145 19.50 1.64 9.93
CA SER A 145 19.91 2.97 10.31
C SER A 145 19.60 3.91 9.14
N ILE A 146 18.36 4.41 9.07
CA ILE A 146 18.08 5.55 8.19
C ILE A 146 18.95 6.70 8.73
N PRO A 147 19.93 7.21 7.96
CA PRO A 147 20.79 8.28 8.44
C PRO A 147 19.96 9.51 8.86
N GLY A 148 20.42 10.19 9.89
CA GLY A 148 19.82 11.44 10.36
C GLY A 148 19.05 11.32 11.66
N SER A 149 18.83 12.47 12.27
CA SER A 149 18.04 12.66 13.49
C SER A 149 16.58 12.27 13.30
N VAL A 150 15.82 12.11 14.38
CA VAL A 150 14.36 11.86 14.33
C VAL A 150 13.66 12.96 13.52
N GLN A 151 14.07 14.23 13.69
CA GLN A 151 13.49 15.35 12.99
C GLN A 151 13.74 15.29 11.48
N GLU A 152 14.93 14.92 11.04
CA GLU A 152 15.24 14.74 9.62
C GLU A 152 14.44 13.60 8.98
N LYS A 153 14.25 12.49 9.71
CA LYS A 153 13.40 11.38 9.26
C LYS A 153 11.95 11.81 9.07
N LEU A 154 11.40 12.54 10.04
CA LEU A 154 10.04 13.10 9.96
C LEU A 154 9.91 14.11 8.81
N ASN A 155 10.92 14.93 8.58
CA ASN A 155 10.93 15.88 7.47
C ASN A 155 10.89 15.17 6.11
N ARG A 156 11.63 14.07 5.92
CA ARG A 156 11.61 13.27 4.67
C ARG A 156 10.23 12.72 4.37
N VAL A 157 9.58 12.08 5.36
CA VAL A 157 8.20 11.59 5.19
C VAL A 157 7.24 12.73 4.89
N THR A 158 7.47 13.90 5.50
CA THR A 158 6.66 15.11 5.24
C THR A 158 6.85 15.60 3.82
N ILE A 159 8.08 15.64 3.32
CA ILE A 159 8.39 16.02 1.92
C ILE A 159 7.73 15.04 0.95
N ASN A 160 7.87 13.74 1.16
CA ASN A 160 7.24 12.72 0.31
C ASN A 160 5.71 12.85 0.28
N THR A 161 5.07 13.02 1.44
CA THR A 161 3.60 13.16 1.50
C THR A 161 3.12 14.50 0.93
N ALA A 162 3.86 15.59 1.09
CA ALA A 162 3.54 16.86 0.46
C ALA A 162 3.68 16.76 -1.08
N ARG A 163 4.72 16.11 -1.56
CA ARG A 163 4.92 15.82 -2.99
C ARG A 163 3.76 15.00 -3.55
N PHE A 164 3.35 13.93 -2.85
CA PHE A 164 2.16 13.15 -3.20
C PHE A 164 0.91 14.04 -3.28
N ALA A 165 0.67 14.89 -2.27
CA ALA A 165 -0.49 15.76 -2.23
C ALA A 165 -0.53 16.73 -3.42
N GLU A 166 0.59 17.37 -3.76
CA GLU A 166 0.68 18.33 -4.86
C GLU A 166 0.41 17.67 -6.22
N VAL A 167 0.89 16.46 -6.44
CA VAL A 167 0.78 15.79 -7.75
C VAL A 167 -0.59 15.12 -7.93
N TRP A 168 -1.14 14.50 -6.89
CA TRP A 168 -2.24 13.55 -7.05
C TRP A 168 -3.57 13.96 -6.42
N LEU A 169 -3.59 14.89 -5.47
CA LEU A 169 -4.83 15.21 -4.76
C LEU A 169 -5.66 16.33 -5.40
N ASP A 170 -5.21 16.96 -6.47
CA ASP A 170 -5.90 18.06 -7.12
C ASP A 170 -6.38 19.11 -6.08
N ARG A 171 -7.65 19.51 -6.10
CA ARG A 171 -8.25 20.43 -5.10
C ARG A 171 -8.28 19.84 -3.68
N TYR A 172 -8.23 18.51 -3.52
CA TYR A 172 -8.26 17.89 -2.21
C TYR A 172 -6.95 18.06 -1.42
N LYS A 173 -5.89 18.54 -2.04
CA LYS A 173 -4.65 18.89 -1.33
C LYS A 173 -4.87 19.96 -0.23
N GLU A 174 -5.87 20.82 -0.39
CA GLU A 174 -6.19 21.81 0.65
C GLU A 174 -6.68 21.13 1.94
N PHE A 175 -7.44 20.04 1.85
CA PHE A 175 -7.81 19.24 3.02
C PHE A 175 -6.59 18.65 3.70
N TYR A 176 -5.64 18.13 2.91
CA TYR A 176 -4.39 17.60 3.45
C TYR A 176 -3.62 18.66 4.23
N TYR A 177 -3.48 19.87 3.68
CA TYR A 177 -2.77 20.97 4.36
C TYR A 177 -3.52 21.51 5.58
N ASN A 178 -4.83 21.54 5.55
CA ASN A 178 -5.65 21.95 6.69
C ASN A 178 -5.49 21.01 7.88
N VAL A 179 -5.41 19.70 7.61
CA VAL A 179 -5.20 18.66 8.65
C VAL A 179 -3.73 18.59 9.09
N ASN A 180 -2.81 19.08 8.27
CA ASN A 180 -1.38 19.02 8.49
C ASN A 180 -0.75 20.44 8.41
N PRO A 181 -1.08 21.36 9.31
CA PRO A 181 -0.54 22.73 9.28
C PRO A 181 1.00 22.68 9.38
N GLY A 182 1.67 23.51 8.62
CA GLY A 182 3.14 23.56 8.54
C GLY A 182 3.77 22.67 7.46
N LYS A 183 3.04 21.72 6.88
CA LYS A 183 3.58 20.88 5.78
C LYS A 183 3.57 21.54 4.41
N LYS A 184 2.77 22.59 4.22
CA LYS A 184 2.68 23.36 2.95
C LYS A 184 4.01 23.98 2.53
N TYR A 185 4.87 24.31 3.49
CA TYR A 185 6.16 24.97 3.25
C TYR A 185 7.34 24.00 3.08
N SER A 186 7.13 22.70 3.26
CA SER A 186 8.20 21.71 3.23
C SER A 186 8.75 21.40 1.83
N LEU A 187 8.07 21.88 0.78
CA LEU A 187 8.51 21.72 -0.63
C LEU A 187 9.31 22.92 -1.13
N ILE A 188 9.39 24.01 -0.36
CA ILE A 188 10.00 25.27 -0.77
C ILE A 188 11.41 25.42 -0.13
N ALA A 189 11.73 24.61 0.84
CA ALA A 189 13.05 24.53 1.47
C ALA A 189 13.88 23.38 0.88
#